data_2b4a4a120678faef5f351ec8d7acf2cc
#
_entry.id   2b4a4a120678faef5f351ec8d7acf2cc
#
_cell.length_a   1.000
_cell.length_b   1.000
_cell.length_c   1.000
_cell.angle_alpha   90.00
_cell.angle_beta   90.00
_cell.angle_gamma   90.00
#
_symmetry.space_group_name_H-M   'P 1'
#
loop_
_entity.id
_entity.type
_entity.pdbx_description
1 polymer ?
#
loop_
_entity_poly.entity_id
_entity_poly.type
_entity_poly.pdbx_seq_one_letter_code
_entity_poly.pdbx_strand_id
1 'polypeptide(L)'
;AYRLRSLLGYVGLEDLVVYANGIFSFNPEIKVVTDVGLFEELCDSIEMENNPKKRYRLYEAAVGLYSGNLLPRLSDNIYFIPSITYYQGLYFRLAGRYIERQTECGEYVYAHKAAKAALAFDPFNSSLNMHLTILLYQQSGAGTANAFYTGIKRHLTEAHIQRIKQTCPNMII
;
A
#
# COMPACT_ATOMS: atom_id res chain seq x y z
N ALA A 1 -23.29 -16.99 18.62
CA ALA A 1 -24.33 -16.63 17.63
C ALA A 1 -25.40 -15.69 18.19
N TYR A 2 -26.12 -16.05 19.26
CA TYR A 2 -27.22 -15.25 19.80
C TYR A 2 -26.83 -13.80 20.13
N ARG A 3 -25.77 -13.60 20.91
CA ARG A 3 -25.28 -12.24 21.28
C ARG A 3 -24.88 -11.41 20.06
N LEU A 4 -24.25 -12.03 19.05
CA LEU A 4 -23.88 -11.34 17.83
C LEU A 4 -25.10 -10.90 17.02
N ARG A 5 -26.07 -11.78 16.82
CA ARG A 5 -27.34 -11.45 16.16
C ARG A 5 -28.12 -10.36 16.89
N SER A 6 -28.17 -10.44 18.22
CA SER A 6 -28.79 -9.41 19.03
C SER A 6 -28.12 -8.03 18.87
N LEU A 7 -26.79 -7.98 18.81
CA LEU A 7 -26.04 -6.75 18.54
C LEU A 7 -26.26 -6.24 17.13
N LEU A 8 -26.25 -7.12 16.13
CA LEU A 8 -26.51 -6.77 14.74
C LEU A 8 -27.96 -6.31 14.52
N GLY A 9 -28.91 -6.82 15.30
CA GLY A 9 -30.33 -6.41 15.27
C GLY A 9 -30.55 -4.94 15.62
N TYR A 10 -29.70 -4.32 16.47
CA TYR A 10 -29.77 -2.87 16.75
C TYR A 10 -29.53 -2.00 15.50
N VAL A 11 -28.88 -2.55 14.47
CA VAL A 11 -28.58 -1.86 13.21
C VAL A 11 -29.29 -2.49 12.01
N GLY A 12 -30.26 -3.41 12.25
CA GLY A 12 -31.05 -4.07 11.20
C GLY A 12 -30.27 -5.10 10.39
N LEU A 13 -29.21 -5.70 10.97
CA LEU A 13 -28.34 -6.69 10.33
C LEU A 13 -28.35 -8.05 11.04
N GLU A 14 -29.45 -8.41 11.70
CA GLU A 14 -29.61 -9.67 12.42
C GLU A 14 -29.39 -10.90 11.55
N ASP A 15 -29.72 -10.81 10.26
CA ASP A 15 -29.58 -11.87 9.27
C ASP A 15 -28.21 -11.88 8.57
N LEU A 16 -27.30 -10.97 8.93
CA LEU A 16 -25.96 -10.90 8.30
C LEU A 16 -25.17 -12.20 8.50
N VAL A 17 -25.36 -12.87 9.65
CA VAL A 17 -24.64 -14.10 9.98
C VAL A 17 -25.63 -15.26 10.09
N VAL A 18 -25.45 -16.25 9.24
CA VAL A 18 -26.21 -17.50 9.23
C VAL A 18 -25.40 -18.65 9.84
N TYR A 19 -26.10 -19.61 10.44
CA TYR A 19 -25.49 -20.81 10.96
C TYR A 19 -26.17 -22.03 10.32
N ALA A 20 -25.38 -22.80 9.59
CA ALA A 20 -25.81 -24.02 8.93
C ALA A 20 -24.69 -25.07 9.00
N ASN A 21 -25.10 -26.34 9.21
CA ASN A 21 -24.16 -27.50 9.22
C ASN A 21 -22.93 -27.33 10.16
N GLY A 22 -23.12 -26.69 11.32
CA GLY A 22 -22.03 -26.48 12.27
C GLY A 22 -21.12 -25.29 11.97
N ILE A 23 -21.36 -24.55 10.89
CA ILE A 23 -20.50 -23.46 10.41
C ILE A 23 -21.26 -22.15 10.45
N PHE A 24 -20.55 -21.07 10.88
CA PHE A 24 -21.02 -19.71 10.73
C PHE A 24 -20.50 -19.14 9.41
N SER A 25 -21.39 -18.50 8.65
CA SER A 25 -21.05 -17.80 7.41
C SER A 25 -21.80 -16.48 7.30
N PHE A 26 -21.34 -15.59 6.43
CA PHE A 26 -22.18 -14.47 6.01
C PHE A 26 -23.37 -14.97 5.19
N ASN A 27 -24.49 -14.29 5.34
CA ASN A 27 -25.67 -14.55 4.53
C ASN A 27 -25.34 -14.24 3.05
N PRO A 28 -25.46 -15.22 2.13
CA PRO A 28 -25.10 -15.01 0.72
C PRO A 28 -26.01 -14.01 0.01
N GLU A 29 -27.22 -13.71 0.55
CA GLU A 29 -28.12 -12.71 0.01
C GLU A 29 -27.70 -11.27 0.38
N ILE A 30 -26.79 -11.11 1.35
CA ILE A 30 -26.30 -9.81 1.79
C ILE A 30 -24.90 -9.57 1.19
N LYS A 31 -24.78 -8.54 0.33
CA LYS A 31 -23.49 -8.14 -0.20
C LYS A 31 -22.65 -7.49 0.90
N VAL A 32 -21.63 -8.18 1.37
CA VAL A 32 -20.63 -7.64 2.30
C VAL A 32 -19.47 -7.03 1.49
N VAL A 33 -19.21 -5.75 1.70
CA VAL A 33 -18.06 -5.06 1.11
C VAL A 33 -17.09 -4.74 2.23
N THR A 34 -15.85 -5.17 2.09
CA THR A 34 -14.77 -4.87 3.03
C THR A 34 -13.75 -3.96 2.37
N ASP A 35 -13.02 -3.17 3.17
CA ASP A 35 -11.90 -2.36 2.70
C ASP A 35 -10.82 -3.22 2.03
N VAL A 36 -10.55 -4.39 2.59
CA VAL A 36 -9.60 -5.38 2.05
C VAL A 36 -10.06 -5.90 0.68
N GLY A 37 -11.32 -6.33 0.55
CA GLY A 37 -11.86 -6.80 -0.72
C GLY A 37 -11.86 -5.70 -1.79
N LEU A 38 -12.24 -4.49 -1.43
CA LEU A 38 -12.18 -3.34 -2.35
C LEU A 38 -10.73 -3.03 -2.76
N PHE A 39 -9.78 -3.16 -1.84
CA PHE A 39 -8.36 -2.97 -2.16
C PHE A 39 -7.85 -4.02 -3.16
N GLU A 40 -8.23 -5.29 -3.01
CA GLU A 40 -7.91 -6.36 -3.96
C GLU A 40 -8.54 -6.09 -5.33
N GLU A 41 -9.83 -5.75 -5.39
CA GLU A 41 -10.53 -5.40 -6.63
C GLU A 41 -9.84 -4.22 -7.37
N LEU A 42 -9.35 -3.23 -6.63
CA LEU A 42 -8.58 -2.12 -7.21
C LEU A 42 -7.23 -2.60 -7.75
N CYS A 43 -6.53 -3.49 -7.05
CA CYS A 43 -5.27 -4.05 -7.51
C CYS A 43 -5.45 -4.82 -8.82
N ASP A 44 -6.47 -5.68 -8.90
CA ASP A 44 -6.79 -6.44 -10.11
C ASP A 44 -7.18 -5.50 -11.27
N SER A 45 -7.98 -4.48 -10.97
CA SER A 45 -8.38 -3.48 -11.95
C SER A 45 -7.19 -2.69 -12.51
N ILE A 46 -6.18 -2.39 -11.70
CA ILE A 46 -4.94 -1.72 -12.11
C ILE A 46 -4.15 -2.61 -13.10
N GLU A 47 -4.09 -3.91 -12.87
CA GLU A 47 -3.39 -4.84 -13.75
C GLU A 47 -4.07 -5.00 -15.10
N MET A 48 -5.40 -4.98 -15.12
CA MET A 48 -6.21 -5.13 -16.33
C MET A 48 -6.37 -3.83 -17.14
N GLU A 49 -6.17 -2.65 -16.53
CA GLU A 49 -6.44 -1.37 -17.18
C GLU A 49 -5.31 -0.96 -18.13
N ASN A 50 -5.62 -0.78 -19.40
CA ASN A 50 -4.66 -0.37 -20.43
C ASN A 50 -4.57 1.16 -20.60
N ASN A 51 -5.62 1.91 -20.22
CA ASN A 51 -5.62 3.37 -20.33
C ASN A 51 -4.78 3.98 -19.20
N PRO A 52 -3.67 4.71 -19.51
CA PRO A 52 -2.78 5.25 -18.47
C PRO A 52 -3.46 6.21 -17.49
N LYS A 53 -4.41 7.04 -17.96
CA LYS A 53 -5.13 8.00 -17.10
C LYS A 53 -6.09 7.31 -16.15
N LYS A 54 -6.78 6.25 -16.61
CA LYS A 54 -7.68 5.47 -15.76
C LYS A 54 -6.86 4.64 -14.75
N ARG A 55 -5.81 3.98 -15.20
CA ARG A 55 -4.90 3.22 -14.34
C ARG A 55 -4.35 4.10 -13.21
N TYR A 56 -3.97 5.33 -13.55
CA TYR A 56 -3.51 6.29 -12.56
C TYR A 56 -4.54 6.58 -11.47
N ARG A 57 -5.80 6.82 -11.83
CA ARG A 57 -6.87 7.05 -10.85
C ARG A 57 -7.11 5.84 -9.96
N LEU A 58 -6.96 4.63 -10.49
CA LEU A 58 -7.06 3.41 -9.71
C LEU A 58 -5.92 3.29 -8.69
N TYR A 59 -4.68 3.63 -9.09
CA TYR A 59 -3.56 3.72 -8.15
C TYR A 59 -3.83 4.71 -7.02
N GLU A 60 -4.30 5.90 -7.34
CA GLU A 60 -4.63 6.93 -6.35
C GLU A 60 -5.70 6.44 -5.36
N ALA A 61 -6.75 5.80 -5.86
CA ALA A 61 -7.80 5.22 -5.05
C ALA A 61 -7.27 4.10 -4.14
N ALA A 62 -6.48 3.18 -4.68
CA ALA A 62 -5.91 2.05 -3.91
C ALA A 62 -4.94 2.53 -2.82
N VAL A 63 -4.05 3.47 -3.13
CA VAL A 63 -3.12 4.03 -2.14
C VAL A 63 -3.87 4.82 -1.07
N GLY A 64 -4.93 5.54 -1.45
CA GLY A 64 -5.77 6.31 -0.52
C GLY A 64 -6.64 5.44 0.41
N LEU A 65 -7.00 4.24 -0.04
CA LEU A 65 -7.82 3.31 0.75
C LEU A 65 -7.03 2.66 1.89
N TYR A 66 -5.72 2.44 1.70
CA TYR A 66 -4.89 1.79 2.71
C TYR A 66 -4.65 2.72 3.90
N SER A 67 -5.26 2.41 5.04
CA SER A 67 -5.20 3.22 6.26
C SER A 67 -4.28 2.62 7.35
N GLY A 68 -3.71 1.45 7.11
CA GLY A 68 -2.84 0.76 8.08
C GLY A 68 -2.85 -0.75 7.91
N ASN A 69 -2.22 -1.42 8.87
CA ASN A 69 -2.14 -2.88 8.86
C ASN A 69 -3.51 -3.52 9.01
N LEU A 70 -3.69 -4.62 8.30
CA LEU A 70 -4.85 -5.48 8.49
C LEU A 70 -4.95 -5.91 9.96
N LEU A 71 -6.13 -5.75 10.57
CA LEU A 71 -6.42 -6.18 11.94
C LEU A 71 -5.35 -5.74 12.97
N PRO A 72 -5.10 -4.43 13.17
CA PRO A 72 -3.96 -3.94 13.96
C PRO A 72 -3.93 -4.44 15.40
N ARG A 73 -5.10 -4.80 15.97
CA ARG A 73 -5.19 -5.39 17.33
C ARG A 73 -4.83 -6.88 17.39
N LEU A 74 -4.63 -7.52 16.24
CA LEU A 74 -4.31 -8.93 16.09
C LEU A 74 -2.98 -9.13 15.36
N SER A 75 -2.14 -8.09 15.30
CA SER A 75 -0.85 -8.10 14.59
C SER A 75 0.10 -9.21 15.06
N ASP A 76 0.02 -9.57 16.34
CA ASP A 76 0.88 -10.60 16.94
C ASP A 76 0.29 -12.01 16.84
N ASN A 77 -0.91 -12.15 16.28
CA ASN A 77 -1.54 -13.44 16.13
C ASN A 77 -1.01 -14.17 14.90
N ILE A 78 -0.37 -15.31 15.14
CA ILE A 78 0.30 -16.14 14.12
C ILE A 78 -0.61 -16.48 12.91
N TYR A 79 -1.91 -16.60 13.11
CA TYR A 79 -2.84 -16.93 12.05
C TYR A 79 -3.06 -15.77 11.05
N PHE A 80 -2.84 -14.53 11.48
CA PHE A 80 -3.04 -13.34 10.64
C PHE A 80 -1.75 -12.77 10.07
N ILE A 81 -0.57 -13.15 10.59
CA ILE A 81 0.73 -12.65 10.10
C ILE A 81 0.89 -12.81 8.58
N PRO A 82 0.57 -13.97 7.96
CA PRO A 82 0.70 -14.12 6.51
C PRO A 82 -0.16 -13.13 5.72
N SER A 83 -1.42 -12.93 6.14
CA SER A 83 -2.33 -12.00 5.49
C SER A 83 -1.88 -10.54 5.67
N ILE A 84 -1.45 -10.17 6.87
CA ILE A 84 -0.91 -8.83 7.16
C ILE A 84 0.29 -8.55 6.26
N THR A 85 1.24 -9.47 6.19
CA THR A 85 2.44 -9.33 5.35
C THR A 85 2.10 -9.24 3.87
N TYR A 86 1.12 -10.02 3.40
CA TYR A 86 0.66 -9.97 2.02
C TYR A 86 0.11 -8.58 1.64
N TYR A 87 -0.82 -8.03 2.44
CA TYR A 87 -1.43 -6.73 2.16
C TYR A 87 -0.46 -5.58 2.31
N GLN A 88 0.46 -5.63 3.27
CA GLN A 88 1.56 -4.68 3.37
C GLN A 88 2.43 -4.70 2.10
N GLY A 89 2.85 -5.88 1.66
CA GLY A 89 3.66 -6.05 0.45
C GLY A 89 2.94 -5.53 -0.80
N LEU A 90 1.64 -5.78 -0.91
CA LEU A 90 0.81 -5.28 -2.01
C LEU A 90 0.74 -3.74 -1.99
N TYR A 91 0.46 -3.15 -0.83
CA TYR A 91 0.43 -1.70 -0.65
C TYR A 91 1.77 -1.05 -1.00
N PHE A 92 2.89 -1.56 -0.49
CA PHE A 92 4.21 -0.96 -0.76
C PHE A 92 4.59 -1.03 -2.24
N ARG A 93 4.23 -2.11 -2.94
CA ARG A 93 4.42 -2.19 -4.39
C ARG A 93 3.60 -1.14 -5.14
N LEU A 94 2.32 -0.97 -4.77
CA LEU A 94 1.45 0.04 -5.39
C LEU A 94 1.95 1.45 -5.10
N ALA A 95 2.28 1.76 -3.84
CA ALA A 95 2.82 3.06 -3.44
C ALA A 95 4.12 3.39 -4.19
N GLY A 96 5.03 2.43 -4.32
CA GLY A 96 6.26 2.59 -5.09
C GLY A 96 6.00 2.96 -6.55
N ARG A 97 5.12 2.21 -7.24
CA ARG A 97 4.73 2.51 -8.63
C ARG A 97 4.03 3.87 -8.78
N TYR A 98 3.19 4.23 -7.81
CA TYR A 98 2.54 5.54 -7.80
C TYR A 98 3.57 6.67 -7.65
N ILE A 99 4.50 6.55 -6.69
CA ILE A 99 5.58 7.54 -6.47
C ILE A 99 6.44 7.68 -7.73
N GLU A 100 6.87 6.56 -8.32
CA GLU A 100 7.65 6.54 -9.56
C GLU A 100 6.92 7.31 -10.67
N ARG A 101 5.66 6.99 -10.91
CA ARG A 101 4.86 7.63 -11.95
C ARG A 101 4.66 9.12 -11.72
N GLN A 102 4.38 9.54 -10.48
CA GLN A 102 4.25 10.96 -10.14
C GLN A 102 5.57 11.70 -10.35
N THR A 103 6.67 11.08 -9.99
CA THR A 103 8.01 11.63 -10.16
C THR A 103 8.33 11.82 -11.65
N GLU A 104 8.04 10.84 -12.51
CA GLU A 104 8.20 10.93 -13.96
C GLU A 104 7.35 12.04 -14.60
N CYS A 105 6.16 12.28 -14.06
CA CYS A 105 5.27 13.34 -14.54
C CYS A 105 5.61 14.73 -13.98
N GLY A 106 6.60 14.86 -13.07
CA GLY A 106 6.93 16.11 -12.40
C GLY A 106 5.97 16.51 -11.28
N GLU A 107 5.05 15.62 -10.92
CA GLU A 107 4.04 15.85 -9.88
C GLU A 107 4.59 15.55 -8.48
N TYR A 108 5.68 16.24 -8.12
CA TYR A 108 6.47 15.95 -6.92
C TYR A 108 5.70 16.06 -5.60
N VAL A 109 4.72 16.97 -5.52
CA VAL A 109 3.90 17.13 -4.30
C VAL A 109 3.13 15.86 -3.97
N TYR A 110 2.53 15.23 -4.97
CA TYR A 110 1.80 13.98 -4.79
C TYR A 110 2.74 12.81 -4.51
N ALA A 111 3.88 12.76 -5.19
CA ALA A 111 4.91 11.75 -4.92
C ALA A 111 5.42 11.82 -3.48
N HIS A 112 5.72 13.01 -2.97
CA HIS A 112 6.14 13.21 -1.58
C HIS A 112 5.06 12.81 -0.57
N LYS A 113 3.81 13.19 -0.83
CA LYS A 113 2.69 12.82 0.05
C LYS A 113 2.54 11.31 0.16
N ALA A 114 2.60 10.60 -0.97
CA ALA A 114 2.52 9.14 -0.99
C ALA A 114 3.73 8.49 -0.31
N ALA A 115 4.94 8.96 -0.59
CA ALA A 115 6.16 8.45 0.04
C ALA A 115 6.13 8.62 1.57
N LYS A 116 5.73 9.81 2.05
CA LYS A 116 5.59 10.09 3.47
C LYS A 116 4.56 9.17 4.15
N ALA A 117 3.39 8.98 3.51
CA ALA A 117 2.35 8.10 4.02
C ALA A 117 2.82 6.64 4.09
N ALA A 118 3.46 6.14 3.03
CA ALA A 118 3.92 4.76 2.99
C ALA A 118 5.11 4.49 3.94
N LEU A 119 6.06 5.42 4.04
CA LEU A 119 7.19 5.31 4.97
C LEU A 119 6.80 5.50 6.44
N ALA A 120 5.61 6.01 6.74
CA ALA A 120 5.08 6.02 8.11
C ALA A 120 4.76 4.60 8.62
N PHE A 121 4.46 3.65 7.73
CA PHE A 121 4.25 2.24 8.10
C PHE A 121 5.54 1.43 8.17
N ASP A 122 6.49 1.71 7.28
CA ASP A 122 7.82 1.07 7.27
C ASP A 122 8.88 2.09 6.84
N PRO A 123 9.50 2.81 7.80
CA PRO A 123 10.52 3.82 7.52
C PRO A 123 11.77 3.28 6.81
N PHE A 124 12.02 1.98 6.93
CA PHE A 124 13.19 1.32 6.36
C PHE A 124 12.88 0.52 5.09
N ASN A 125 11.68 0.64 4.54
CA ASN A 125 11.32 -0.03 3.30
C ASN A 125 12.29 0.36 2.18
N SER A 126 13.05 -0.63 1.74
CA SER A 126 14.14 -0.44 0.78
C SER A 126 13.66 0.13 -0.57
N SER A 127 12.54 -0.40 -1.08
CA SER A 127 11.96 0.05 -2.35
C SER A 127 11.44 1.49 -2.28
N LEU A 128 10.69 1.84 -1.23
CA LEU A 128 10.17 3.20 -1.04
C LEU A 128 11.28 4.21 -0.84
N ASN A 129 12.31 3.87 -0.08
CA ASN A 129 13.48 4.72 0.11
C ASN A 129 14.27 4.92 -1.18
N MET A 130 14.38 3.91 -2.05
CA MET A 130 14.92 4.06 -3.40
C MET A 130 14.10 5.07 -4.21
N HIS A 131 12.78 4.91 -4.28
CA HIS A 131 11.91 5.84 -5.01
C HIS A 131 12.00 7.27 -4.47
N LEU A 132 12.05 7.44 -3.15
CA LEU A 132 12.21 8.77 -2.54
C LEU A 132 13.58 9.39 -2.87
N THR A 133 14.65 8.59 -2.93
CA THR A 133 15.97 9.07 -3.35
C THR A 133 15.93 9.62 -4.78
N ILE A 134 15.31 8.89 -5.71
CA ILE A 134 15.15 9.30 -7.11
C ILE A 134 14.27 10.55 -7.21
N LEU A 135 13.18 10.62 -6.46
CA LEU A 135 12.30 11.78 -6.37
C LEU A 135 13.08 13.04 -5.93
N LEU A 136 13.86 12.93 -4.85
CA LEU A 136 14.68 14.04 -4.34
C LEU A 136 15.74 14.48 -5.36
N TYR A 137 16.33 13.54 -6.08
CA TYR A 137 17.27 13.84 -7.15
C TYR A 137 16.62 14.65 -8.28
N GLN A 138 15.47 14.22 -8.76
CA GLN A 138 14.77 14.88 -9.86
C GLN A 138 14.22 16.26 -9.46
N GLN A 139 13.75 16.39 -8.24
CA GLN A 139 13.18 17.65 -7.74
C GLN A 139 14.26 18.67 -7.33
N SER A 140 15.30 18.22 -6.62
CA SER A 140 16.19 19.09 -5.87
C SER A 140 17.69 18.88 -6.20
N GLY A 141 17.98 17.92 -7.09
CA GLY A 141 19.33 17.63 -7.54
C GLY A 141 20.13 16.71 -6.62
N ALA A 142 21.38 16.44 -7.04
CA ALA A 142 22.26 15.45 -6.42
C ALA A 142 22.61 15.73 -4.95
N GLY A 143 22.74 16.99 -4.55
CA GLY A 143 23.09 17.35 -3.17
C GLY A 143 22.07 16.86 -2.13
N THR A 144 20.78 17.15 -2.34
CA THR A 144 19.69 16.73 -1.46
C THR A 144 19.53 15.21 -1.47
N ALA A 145 19.61 14.59 -2.65
CA ALA A 145 19.51 13.14 -2.78
C ALA A 145 20.68 12.42 -2.08
N ASN A 146 21.92 12.93 -2.19
CA ASN A 146 23.09 12.37 -1.49
C ASN A 146 22.96 12.45 0.03
N ALA A 147 22.47 13.57 0.57
CA ALA A 147 22.26 13.73 2.00
C ALA A 147 21.26 12.68 2.52
N PHE A 148 20.15 12.49 1.82
CA PHE A 148 19.14 11.47 2.16
C PHE A 148 19.70 10.05 2.01
N TYR A 149 20.32 9.74 0.87
CA TYR A 149 20.92 8.44 0.58
C TYR A 149 21.90 7.98 1.66
N THR A 150 22.76 8.89 2.13
CA THR A 150 23.74 8.58 3.18
C THR A 150 23.09 8.05 4.45
N GLY A 151 21.92 8.57 4.81
CA GLY A 151 21.16 8.13 5.97
C GLY A 151 20.52 6.75 5.82
N ILE A 152 20.15 6.36 4.58
CA ILE A 152 19.35 5.16 4.34
C ILE A 152 20.12 4.04 3.62
N LYS A 153 21.34 4.27 3.14
CA LYS A 153 22.08 3.29 2.29
C LYS A 153 22.19 1.88 2.87
N ARG A 154 22.31 1.77 4.20
CA ARG A 154 22.40 0.47 4.88
C ARG A 154 21.12 -0.37 4.80
N HIS A 155 19.99 0.24 4.45
CA HIS A 155 18.69 -0.42 4.31
C HIS A 155 18.35 -0.73 2.84
N LEU A 156 19.19 -0.30 1.89
CA LEU A 156 19.00 -0.57 0.48
C LEU A 156 19.61 -1.92 0.09
N THR A 157 18.95 -2.61 -0.82
CA THR A 157 19.52 -3.78 -1.48
C THR A 157 20.46 -3.35 -2.60
N GLU A 158 21.38 -4.23 -3.02
CA GLU A 158 22.27 -3.95 -4.16
C GLU A 158 21.49 -3.57 -5.43
N ALA A 159 20.37 -4.25 -5.68
CA ALA A 159 19.51 -3.94 -6.83
C ALA A 159 18.96 -2.49 -6.77
N HIS A 160 18.56 -2.02 -5.59
CA HIS A 160 18.09 -0.64 -5.40
C HIS A 160 19.22 0.39 -5.59
N ILE A 161 20.42 0.07 -5.10
CA ILE A 161 21.61 0.91 -5.29
C ILE A 161 21.95 1.02 -6.78
N GLN A 162 21.94 -0.07 -7.51
CA GLN A 162 22.18 -0.06 -8.96
C GLN A 162 21.11 0.74 -9.72
N ARG A 163 19.84 0.64 -9.32
CA ARG A 163 18.75 1.45 -9.91
C ARG A 163 19.00 2.95 -9.67
N ILE A 164 19.40 3.34 -8.45
CA ILE A 164 19.73 4.73 -8.13
C ILE A 164 20.90 5.21 -8.99
N LYS A 165 21.99 4.44 -9.10
CA LYS A 165 23.15 4.79 -9.95
C LYS A 165 22.78 5.03 -11.40
N GLN A 166 21.91 4.18 -11.95
CA GLN A 166 21.43 4.31 -13.34
C GLN A 166 20.57 5.56 -13.55
N THR A 167 19.75 5.92 -12.56
CA THR A 167 18.77 7.00 -12.69
C THR A 167 19.32 8.34 -12.25
N CYS A 168 20.34 8.36 -11.37
CA CYS A 168 20.90 9.54 -10.73
C CYS A 168 22.43 9.63 -10.95
N PRO A 169 22.91 9.92 -12.20
CA PRO A 169 24.30 9.75 -12.59
C PRO A 169 25.30 10.64 -11.83
N ASN A 170 24.86 11.76 -11.27
CA ASN A 170 25.73 12.72 -10.56
C ASN A 170 25.73 12.52 -9.03
N MET A 171 25.16 11.44 -8.53
CA MET A 171 25.21 11.09 -7.11
C MET A 171 26.52 10.40 -6.76
N ILE A 172 27.02 10.67 -5.55
CA ILE A 172 28.17 9.98 -4.95
C ILE A 172 27.65 8.74 -4.21
N ILE A 173 27.71 7.56 -4.85
CA ILE A 173 27.14 6.31 -4.35
C ILE A 173 28.24 5.25 -4.22
#